data_36a04370c1d7c1c0c0c17ea355b5625f
#
_entry.id   36a04370c1d7c1c0c0c17ea355b5625f
#
_cell.length_a   1.000
_cell.length_b   1.000
_cell.length_c   1.000
_cell.angle_alpha   90.00
_cell.angle_beta   90.00
_cell.angle_gamma   90.00
#
_symmetry.space_group_name_H-M   'P 1'
#
loop_
_entity.id
_entity.type
_entity.pdbx_description
1 polymer ?
#
loop_
_entity_poly.entity_id
_entity_poly.type
_entity_poly.pdbx_seq_one_letter_code
_entity_poly.pdbx_strand_id
1 'polypeptide(L)'
;QKFIKLKKEKFFKTLNLDKKKPTCFIFSHNLLDGNLGGKSILIYNDYLSWLRETLKCLETLDNKVNWILKEHPSNYGYLKIKTNLSKEYENIISRSKKNVKIFPDNFSREIIPKIADAIITLGGTSGLEYACLKIPSFTSAGIFYSGKGFTIEYKSKAQYKYYLRNLTRVLAKKKNKLKSNRAIMNYYLMYGLMRFDHPLLFDYDISSKMNVDDFMKKIFKLNKEMNINSYYKFERYLKHQINGNNIHFINEDKI
;
A
#
# COMPACT_ATOMS: atom_id res chain seq x y z
N GLN A 1 -2.34 3.11 -27.79
CA GLN A 1 -3.49 2.24 -27.41
C GLN A 1 -3.25 0.77 -27.78
N LYS A 2 -2.79 0.44 -29.01
CA LYS A 2 -2.50 -0.94 -29.48
C LYS A 2 -1.51 -1.68 -28.57
N PHE A 3 -0.42 -1.03 -28.18
CA PHE A 3 0.62 -1.61 -27.29
C PHE A 3 0.09 -1.94 -25.89
N ILE A 4 -0.77 -1.09 -25.32
CA ILE A 4 -1.41 -1.32 -24.02
C ILE A 4 -2.37 -2.51 -24.10
N LYS A 5 -3.14 -2.63 -25.20
CA LYS A 5 -4.02 -3.76 -25.43
C LYS A 5 -3.26 -5.07 -25.48
N LEU A 6 -2.15 -5.13 -26.21
CA LEU A 6 -1.29 -6.31 -26.29
C LEU A 6 -0.70 -6.70 -24.91
N LYS A 7 -0.28 -5.73 -24.09
CA LYS A 7 0.20 -6.00 -22.73
C LYS A 7 -0.91 -6.57 -21.83
N LYS A 8 -2.13 -6.05 -21.92
CA LYS A 8 -3.28 -6.60 -21.18
C LYS A 8 -3.57 -8.04 -21.59
N GLU A 9 -3.65 -8.30 -22.88
CA GLU A 9 -3.92 -9.64 -23.38
C GLU A 9 -2.87 -10.65 -22.95
N LYS A 10 -1.58 -10.27 -23.04
CA LYS A 10 -0.46 -11.07 -22.56
C LYS A 10 -0.60 -11.38 -21.07
N PHE A 11 -0.96 -10.38 -20.24
CA PHE A 11 -1.15 -10.55 -18.80
C PHE A 11 -2.25 -11.57 -18.47
N PHE A 12 -3.43 -11.40 -19.09
CA PHE A 12 -4.56 -12.31 -18.88
C PHE A 12 -4.22 -13.75 -19.32
N LYS A 13 -3.53 -13.90 -20.46
CA LYS A 13 -3.07 -15.21 -20.96
C LYS A 13 -2.04 -15.83 -20.02
N THR A 14 -1.04 -15.07 -19.57
CA THR A 14 0.03 -15.59 -18.69
C THR A 14 -0.52 -16.16 -17.38
N LEU A 15 -1.52 -15.49 -16.80
CA LEU A 15 -2.13 -15.94 -15.54
C LEU A 15 -3.36 -16.83 -15.72
N ASN A 16 -3.72 -17.14 -16.96
CA ASN A 16 -4.94 -17.89 -17.28
C ASN A 16 -6.19 -17.30 -16.60
N LEU A 17 -6.40 -15.99 -16.81
CA LEU A 17 -7.51 -15.24 -16.23
C LEU A 17 -8.67 -15.12 -17.21
N ASP A 18 -9.89 -15.12 -16.68
CA ASP A 18 -11.10 -14.86 -17.47
C ASP A 18 -11.34 -13.35 -17.59
N LYS A 19 -11.27 -12.83 -18.82
CA LYS A 19 -11.49 -11.40 -19.11
C LYS A 19 -12.91 -10.90 -18.80
N LYS A 20 -13.88 -11.80 -18.65
CA LYS A 20 -15.26 -11.47 -18.32
C LYS A 20 -15.48 -11.26 -16.82
N LYS A 21 -14.54 -11.75 -15.99
CA LYS A 21 -14.61 -11.61 -14.54
C LYS A 21 -13.93 -10.32 -14.07
N PRO A 22 -14.47 -9.66 -13.04
CA PRO A 22 -13.75 -8.56 -12.42
C PRO A 22 -12.42 -9.01 -11.86
N THR A 23 -11.42 -8.15 -11.94
CA THR A 23 -10.07 -8.42 -11.48
C THR A 23 -9.77 -7.60 -10.22
N CYS A 24 -9.48 -8.28 -9.12
CA CYS A 24 -9.17 -7.68 -7.84
C CYS A 24 -7.74 -7.99 -7.41
N PHE A 25 -6.98 -6.95 -7.11
CA PHE A 25 -5.62 -7.08 -6.60
C PHE A 25 -5.60 -7.01 -5.08
N ILE A 26 -4.84 -7.91 -4.46
CA ILE A 26 -4.56 -7.92 -3.03
C ILE A 26 -3.11 -7.49 -2.87
N PHE A 27 -2.87 -6.35 -2.24
CA PHE A 27 -1.53 -5.85 -1.95
C PHE A 27 -1.10 -6.34 -0.58
N SER A 28 -0.14 -7.27 -0.54
CA SER A 28 0.45 -7.68 0.71
C SER A 28 1.26 -6.52 1.30
N HIS A 29 1.37 -6.51 2.60
CA HIS A 29 2.25 -5.57 3.29
C HIS A 29 3.67 -6.13 3.38
N ASN A 30 4.61 -5.27 3.75
CA ASN A 30 5.87 -5.70 4.29
C ASN A 30 5.60 -6.42 5.63
N LEU A 31 5.91 -7.71 5.69
CA LEU A 31 5.58 -8.55 6.86
C LEU A 31 6.38 -8.17 8.11
N LEU A 32 7.51 -7.48 7.95
CA LEU A 32 8.34 -7.00 9.06
C LEU A 32 7.99 -5.58 9.51
N ASP A 33 7.15 -4.86 8.77
CA ASP A 33 6.65 -3.59 9.26
C ASP A 33 5.83 -3.84 10.52
N GLY A 34 6.24 -3.21 11.61
CA GLY A 34 5.47 -3.21 12.84
C GLY A 34 4.07 -2.67 12.59
N ASN A 35 3.12 -3.11 13.39
CA ASN A 35 1.77 -2.56 13.39
C ASN A 35 1.81 -1.16 14.02
N LEU A 36 2.33 -0.19 13.26
CA LEU A 36 2.62 1.19 13.71
C LEU A 36 1.40 1.93 14.24
N GLY A 37 0.20 1.42 13.96
CA GLY A 37 -1.05 2.01 14.42
C GLY A 37 -1.53 1.56 15.80
N GLY A 38 -0.83 0.66 16.45
CA GLY A 38 -1.29 0.03 17.69
C GLY A 38 -2.48 -0.93 17.50
N LYS A 39 -2.78 -1.73 18.50
CA LYS A 39 -3.87 -2.74 18.45
C LYS A 39 -5.27 -2.16 18.20
N SER A 40 -5.45 -0.86 18.41
CA SER A 40 -6.76 -0.18 18.31
C SER A 40 -7.12 0.26 16.87
N ILE A 41 -6.15 0.32 15.95
CA ILE A 41 -6.35 0.93 14.64
C ILE A 41 -6.65 -0.13 13.57
N LEU A 42 -5.96 -1.27 13.59
CA LEU A 42 -6.18 -2.33 12.61
C LEU A 42 -7.07 -3.44 13.20
N ILE A 43 -7.98 -3.94 12.39
CA ILE A 43 -8.86 -5.08 12.77
C ILE A 43 -8.12 -6.42 12.85
N TYR A 44 -6.87 -6.47 12.42
CA TYR A 44 -5.96 -7.62 12.53
C TYR A 44 -4.74 -7.22 13.37
N ASN A 45 -4.20 -8.17 14.11
CA ASN A 45 -3.05 -7.94 14.98
C ASN A 45 -1.75 -7.69 14.20
N ASP A 46 -1.65 -8.31 13.00
CA ASP A 46 -0.48 -8.23 12.14
C ASP A 46 -0.87 -8.49 10.67
N TYR A 47 0.07 -8.16 9.77
CA TYR A 47 -0.12 -8.29 8.34
C TYR A 47 -0.19 -9.75 7.86
N LEU A 48 0.52 -10.65 8.52
CA LEU A 48 0.51 -12.07 8.16
C LEU A 48 -0.84 -12.72 8.52
N SER A 49 -1.37 -12.41 9.69
CA SER A 49 -2.71 -12.87 10.13
C SER A 49 -3.79 -12.38 9.19
N TRP A 50 -3.72 -11.12 8.76
CA TRP A 50 -4.65 -10.57 7.76
C TRP A 50 -4.54 -11.32 6.43
N LEU A 51 -3.34 -11.53 5.93
CA LEU A 51 -3.11 -12.23 4.65
C LEU A 51 -3.61 -13.67 4.73
N ARG A 52 -3.28 -14.38 5.81
CA ARG A 52 -3.72 -15.75 6.07
C ARG A 52 -5.25 -15.86 6.04
N GLU A 53 -5.95 -15.01 6.79
CA GLU A 53 -7.42 -15.04 6.83
C GLU A 53 -8.04 -14.61 5.49
N THR A 54 -7.40 -13.68 4.77
CA THR A 54 -7.82 -13.28 3.43
C THR A 54 -7.75 -14.47 2.48
N LEU A 55 -6.60 -15.10 2.34
CA LEU A 55 -6.39 -16.21 1.42
C LEU A 55 -7.26 -17.42 1.78
N LYS A 56 -7.37 -17.75 3.07
CA LYS A 56 -8.29 -18.81 3.55
C LYS A 56 -9.76 -18.51 3.20
N CYS A 57 -10.18 -17.26 3.27
CA CYS A 57 -11.53 -16.88 2.83
C CYS A 57 -11.70 -17.11 1.32
N LEU A 58 -10.70 -16.72 0.51
CA LEU A 58 -10.76 -16.85 -0.94
C LEU A 58 -10.73 -18.31 -1.43
N GLU A 59 -10.13 -19.23 -0.68
CA GLU A 59 -10.13 -20.67 -0.98
C GLU A 59 -11.55 -21.25 -1.04
N THR A 60 -12.47 -20.69 -0.29
CA THR A 60 -13.86 -21.16 -0.18
C THR A 60 -14.82 -20.46 -1.15
N LEU A 61 -14.33 -19.51 -1.96
CA LEU A 61 -15.18 -18.73 -2.84
C LEU A 61 -15.30 -19.36 -4.23
N ASP A 62 -16.48 -19.15 -4.83
CA ASP A 62 -16.69 -19.42 -6.24
C ASP A 62 -15.73 -18.59 -7.09
N ASN A 63 -15.29 -19.16 -8.21
CA ASN A 63 -14.38 -18.51 -9.14
C ASN A 63 -15.07 -17.40 -9.98
N LYS A 64 -15.70 -16.42 -9.32
CA LYS A 64 -16.41 -15.29 -9.96
C LYS A 64 -15.56 -14.04 -10.11
N VAL A 65 -14.37 -14.02 -9.53
CA VAL A 65 -13.43 -12.90 -9.52
C VAL A 65 -12.04 -13.42 -9.83
N ASN A 66 -11.28 -12.70 -10.61
CA ASN A 66 -9.85 -12.92 -10.78
C ASN A 66 -9.12 -12.31 -9.57
N TRP A 67 -8.68 -13.16 -8.66
CA TRP A 67 -7.91 -12.72 -7.49
C TRP A 67 -6.42 -12.74 -7.79
N ILE A 68 -5.74 -11.64 -7.58
CA ILE A 68 -4.29 -11.52 -7.85
C ILE A 68 -3.61 -10.96 -6.61
N LEU A 69 -2.68 -11.71 -6.05
CA LEU A 69 -1.83 -11.26 -4.96
C LEU A 69 -0.61 -10.54 -5.54
N LYS A 70 -0.45 -9.27 -5.19
CA LYS A 70 0.76 -8.49 -5.45
C LYS A 70 1.58 -8.42 -4.17
N GLU A 71 2.70 -9.11 -4.19
CA GLU A 71 3.62 -9.15 -3.06
C GLU A 71 4.34 -7.82 -2.88
N HIS A 72 4.64 -7.48 -1.62
CA HIS A 72 5.43 -6.31 -1.31
C HIS A 72 6.90 -6.53 -1.68
N PRO A 73 7.56 -5.60 -2.39
CA PRO A 73 8.94 -5.80 -2.85
C PRO A 73 9.93 -6.13 -1.73
N SER A 74 9.77 -5.52 -0.56
CA SER A 74 10.65 -5.79 0.60
C SER A 74 10.57 -7.21 1.12
N ASN A 75 9.47 -7.95 0.85
CA ASN A 75 9.34 -9.32 1.29
C ASN A 75 10.35 -10.26 0.60
N TYR A 76 10.77 -9.95 -0.63
CA TYR A 76 11.70 -10.79 -1.38
C TYR A 76 13.07 -10.95 -0.71
N GLY A 77 13.54 -9.93 0.02
CA GLY A 77 14.84 -9.96 0.70
C GLY A 77 14.90 -10.99 1.81
N TYR A 78 13.96 -10.95 2.75
CA TYR A 78 14.00 -11.83 3.93
C TYR A 78 13.20 -13.13 3.76
N LEU A 79 12.29 -13.23 2.79
CA LEU A 79 11.68 -14.52 2.45
C LEU A 79 12.68 -15.48 1.81
N LYS A 80 13.80 -14.99 1.28
CA LYS A 80 14.94 -15.82 0.86
C LYS A 80 15.69 -16.45 2.03
N ILE A 81 15.63 -15.85 3.22
CA ILE A 81 16.20 -16.40 4.43
C ILE A 81 15.21 -17.42 4.97
N LYS A 82 15.62 -18.69 5.08
CA LYS A 82 14.78 -19.82 5.56
C LYS A 82 14.45 -19.64 7.05
N THR A 83 13.53 -18.78 7.37
CA THR A 83 12.98 -18.55 8.71
C THR A 83 11.63 -19.27 8.87
N ASN A 84 11.13 -19.36 10.10
CA ASN A 84 9.78 -19.86 10.35
C ASN A 84 8.72 -18.99 9.67
N LEU A 85 8.94 -17.68 9.61
CA LEU A 85 8.06 -16.73 8.93
C LEU A 85 8.00 -16.99 7.42
N SER A 86 9.16 -17.22 6.77
CA SER A 86 9.18 -17.49 5.34
C SER A 86 8.49 -18.82 5.00
N LYS A 87 8.72 -19.86 5.80
CA LYS A 87 8.04 -21.17 5.63
C LYS A 87 6.52 -21.04 5.80
N GLU A 88 6.08 -20.27 6.80
CA GLU A 88 4.65 -20.03 7.01
C GLU A 88 4.03 -19.27 5.84
N TYR A 89 4.69 -18.22 5.36
CA TYR A 89 4.26 -17.45 4.20
C TYR A 89 4.13 -18.34 2.95
N GLU A 90 5.16 -19.12 2.64
CA GLU A 90 5.15 -20.07 1.51
C GLU A 90 4.00 -21.07 1.61
N ASN A 91 3.75 -21.60 2.80
CA ASN A 91 2.64 -22.52 3.04
C ASN A 91 1.27 -21.88 2.77
N ILE A 92 1.08 -20.66 3.24
CA ILE A 92 -0.17 -19.90 3.02
C ILE A 92 -0.37 -19.66 1.52
N ILE A 93 0.66 -19.22 0.81
CA ILE A 93 0.60 -18.95 -0.64
C ILE A 93 0.35 -20.24 -1.42
N SER A 94 1.04 -21.34 -1.10
CA SER A 94 0.90 -22.60 -1.83
C SER A 94 -0.52 -23.16 -1.77
N ARG A 95 -1.18 -23.06 -0.62
CA ARG A 95 -2.58 -23.49 -0.45
C ARG A 95 -3.55 -22.65 -1.26
N SER A 96 -3.30 -21.36 -1.40
CA SER A 96 -4.21 -20.44 -2.09
C SER A 96 -4.11 -20.44 -3.62
N LYS A 97 -3.11 -21.09 -4.20
CA LYS A 97 -2.81 -21.06 -5.66
C LYS A 97 -3.96 -21.46 -6.59
N LYS A 98 -4.92 -22.22 -6.10
CA LYS A 98 -6.09 -22.62 -6.89
C LYS A 98 -6.94 -21.40 -7.28
N ASN A 99 -7.22 -20.53 -6.34
CA ASN A 99 -8.15 -19.40 -6.49
C ASN A 99 -7.45 -18.04 -6.62
N VAL A 100 -6.20 -17.93 -6.18
CA VAL A 100 -5.41 -16.69 -6.19
C VAL A 100 -4.18 -16.87 -7.05
N LYS A 101 -3.96 -15.96 -7.99
CA LYS A 101 -2.75 -15.91 -8.81
C LYS A 101 -1.76 -14.93 -8.21
N ILE A 102 -0.47 -15.23 -8.33
CA ILE A 102 0.59 -14.31 -7.93
C ILE A 102 0.89 -13.37 -9.09
N PHE A 103 1.05 -12.09 -8.78
CA PHE A 103 1.46 -11.10 -9.78
C PHE A 103 2.88 -11.42 -10.27
N PRO A 104 3.10 -11.61 -11.58
CA PRO A 104 4.39 -12.06 -12.08
C PRO A 104 5.43 -10.92 -12.07
N ASP A 105 6.67 -11.25 -11.71
CA ASP A 105 7.78 -10.29 -11.60
C ASP A 105 8.18 -9.66 -12.94
N ASN A 106 7.92 -10.35 -14.04
CA ASN A 106 8.22 -9.86 -15.39
C ASN A 106 7.19 -8.87 -15.95
N PHE A 107 6.19 -8.48 -15.16
CA PHE A 107 5.24 -7.43 -15.52
C PHE A 107 5.46 -6.16 -14.68
N SER A 108 5.46 -5.01 -15.34
CA SER A 108 5.43 -3.73 -14.64
C SER A 108 4.10 -3.53 -13.91
N ARG A 109 4.17 -2.99 -12.67
CA ARG A 109 2.97 -2.60 -11.90
C ARG A 109 2.06 -1.61 -12.63
N GLU A 110 2.56 -0.91 -13.65
CA GLU A 110 1.77 0.01 -14.49
C GLU A 110 0.62 -0.66 -15.22
N ILE A 111 0.61 -2.00 -15.32
CA ILE A 111 -0.51 -2.74 -15.89
C ILE A 111 -1.71 -2.73 -14.96
N ILE A 112 -1.51 -2.68 -13.64
CA ILE A 112 -2.56 -2.83 -12.62
C ILE A 112 -3.67 -1.79 -12.79
N PRO A 113 -3.39 -0.47 -12.89
CA PRO A 113 -4.46 0.53 -13.07
C PRO A 113 -5.29 0.33 -14.33
N LYS A 114 -4.78 -0.43 -15.28
CA LYS A 114 -5.43 -0.65 -16.58
C LYS A 114 -6.35 -1.87 -16.61
N ILE A 115 -6.24 -2.74 -15.58
CA ILE A 115 -6.97 -4.01 -15.53
C ILE A 115 -7.69 -4.25 -14.19
N ALA A 116 -7.35 -3.50 -13.15
CA ALA A 116 -7.96 -3.66 -11.83
C ALA A 116 -9.38 -3.04 -11.80
N ASP A 117 -10.35 -3.82 -11.37
CA ASP A 117 -11.68 -3.34 -10.99
C ASP A 117 -11.73 -2.94 -9.51
N ALA A 118 -10.84 -3.51 -8.70
CA ALA A 118 -10.67 -3.14 -7.30
C ALA A 118 -9.29 -3.52 -6.81
N ILE A 119 -8.88 -2.89 -5.71
CA ILE A 119 -7.74 -3.34 -4.90
C ILE A 119 -8.15 -3.55 -3.44
N ILE A 120 -7.40 -4.40 -2.76
CA ILE A 120 -7.54 -4.65 -1.32
C ILE A 120 -6.18 -4.50 -0.67
N THR A 121 -6.12 -3.75 0.40
CA THR A 121 -4.96 -3.64 1.28
C THR A 121 -5.42 -3.46 2.72
N LEU A 122 -4.61 -3.84 3.71
CA LEU A 122 -4.99 -3.60 5.11
C LEU A 122 -4.90 -2.11 5.47
N GLY A 123 -3.79 -1.45 5.13
CA GLY A 123 -3.56 -0.03 5.45
C GLY A 123 -2.44 0.63 4.64
N GLY A 124 -2.04 0.01 3.51
CA GLY A 124 -0.95 0.51 2.68
C GLY A 124 -1.30 1.78 1.89
N THR A 125 -0.27 2.53 1.51
CA THR A 125 -0.38 3.72 0.64
C THR A 125 -1.05 3.41 -0.69
N SER A 126 -0.96 2.16 -1.17
CA SER A 126 -1.66 1.68 -2.37
C SER A 126 -3.17 1.95 -2.31
N GLY A 127 -3.80 1.91 -1.13
CA GLY A 127 -5.22 2.27 -0.98
C GLY A 127 -5.53 3.70 -1.42
N LEU A 128 -4.66 4.64 -1.08
CA LEU A 128 -4.76 6.04 -1.50
C LEU A 128 -4.34 6.22 -2.97
N GLU A 129 -3.22 5.64 -3.38
CA GLU A 129 -2.66 5.76 -4.73
C GLU A 129 -3.67 5.29 -5.80
N TYR A 130 -4.26 4.11 -5.61
CA TYR A 130 -5.25 3.59 -6.56
C TYR A 130 -6.60 4.31 -6.49
N ALA A 131 -6.99 4.85 -5.34
CA ALA A 131 -8.15 5.72 -5.24
C ALA A 131 -7.99 7.02 -6.05
N CYS A 132 -6.77 7.59 -6.12
CA CYS A 132 -6.45 8.71 -7.02
C CYS A 132 -6.69 8.34 -8.49
N LEU A 133 -6.45 7.08 -8.86
CA LEU A 133 -6.68 6.55 -10.20
C LEU A 133 -8.13 6.08 -10.44
N LYS A 134 -9.05 6.43 -9.55
CA LYS A 134 -10.49 6.07 -9.58
C LYS A 134 -10.74 4.56 -9.48
N ILE A 135 -9.80 3.80 -8.93
CA ILE A 135 -9.96 2.37 -8.69
C ILE A 135 -10.48 2.17 -7.27
N PRO A 136 -11.62 1.49 -7.08
CA PRO A 136 -12.16 1.19 -5.77
C PRO A 136 -11.15 0.46 -4.89
N SER A 137 -10.81 1.06 -3.75
CA SER A 137 -9.82 0.54 -2.83
C SER A 137 -10.48 0.13 -1.52
N PHE A 138 -10.38 -1.15 -1.17
CA PHE A 138 -10.86 -1.69 0.10
C PHE A 138 -9.75 -1.61 1.14
N THR A 139 -10.04 -0.98 2.28
CA THR A 139 -9.04 -0.75 3.32
C THR A 139 -9.62 -0.96 4.71
N SER A 140 -8.79 -1.24 5.71
CA SER A 140 -9.23 -1.20 7.09
C SER A 140 -9.64 0.22 7.47
N ALA A 141 -10.65 0.35 8.32
CA ALA A 141 -10.91 1.61 9.00
C ALA A 141 -9.79 1.91 10.00
N GLY A 142 -9.60 3.19 10.31
CA GLY A 142 -8.60 3.65 11.29
C GLY A 142 -7.21 3.94 10.75
N ILE A 143 -6.96 3.80 9.45
CA ILE A 143 -5.71 4.19 8.82
C ILE A 143 -5.70 5.70 8.53
N PHE A 144 -4.53 6.28 8.27
CA PHE A 144 -4.31 7.73 8.17
C PHE A 144 -5.20 8.48 7.15
N TYR A 145 -5.74 7.79 6.15
CA TYR A 145 -6.67 8.36 5.18
C TYR A 145 -8.12 7.87 5.33
N SER A 146 -8.46 7.18 6.43
CA SER A 146 -9.83 6.71 6.70
C SER A 146 -10.81 7.87 6.90
N GLY A 147 -12.09 7.61 6.65
CA GLY A 147 -13.18 8.58 6.85
C GLY A 147 -13.26 9.67 5.77
N LYS A 148 -12.38 9.66 4.77
CA LYS A 148 -12.33 10.70 3.73
C LYS A 148 -13.31 10.45 2.56
N GLY A 149 -13.93 9.26 2.49
CA GLY A 149 -14.97 8.91 1.53
C GLY A 149 -14.47 8.53 0.13
N PHE A 150 -13.19 8.23 -0.03
CA PHE A 150 -12.62 7.76 -1.29
C PHE A 150 -12.18 6.30 -1.27
N THR A 151 -12.29 5.62 -0.11
CA THR A 151 -12.06 4.18 0.04
C THR A 151 -13.31 3.47 0.52
N ILE A 152 -13.36 2.16 0.33
CA ILE A 152 -14.37 1.27 0.88
C ILE A 152 -13.81 0.65 2.16
N GLU A 153 -14.18 1.21 3.28
CA GLU A 153 -13.64 0.82 4.56
C GLU A 153 -14.41 -0.34 5.19
N TYR A 154 -13.67 -1.24 5.83
CA TYR A 154 -14.22 -2.29 6.68
C TYR A 154 -13.78 -2.09 8.13
N LYS A 155 -14.75 -2.19 9.05
CA LYS A 155 -14.58 -1.89 10.49
C LYS A 155 -14.48 -3.14 11.36
N SER A 156 -14.64 -4.32 10.75
CA SER A 156 -14.56 -5.61 11.45
C SER A 156 -14.15 -6.74 10.51
N LYS A 157 -13.61 -7.82 11.06
CA LYS A 157 -13.27 -9.05 10.32
C LYS A 157 -14.50 -9.65 9.62
N ALA A 158 -15.67 -9.59 10.26
CA ALA A 158 -16.92 -10.07 9.67
C ALA A 158 -17.31 -9.25 8.44
N GLN A 159 -17.25 -7.92 8.52
CA GLN A 159 -17.52 -7.03 7.39
C GLN A 159 -16.50 -7.22 6.26
N TYR A 160 -15.23 -7.41 6.61
CA TYR A 160 -14.19 -7.69 5.63
C TYR A 160 -14.48 -8.98 4.85
N LYS A 161 -14.76 -10.08 5.56
CA LYS A 161 -15.12 -11.37 4.94
C LYS A 161 -16.41 -11.26 4.11
N TYR A 162 -17.38 -10.47 4.55
CA TYR A 162 -18.57 -10.17 3.76
C TYR A 162 -18.21 -9.46 2.45
N TYR A 163 -17.30 -8.49 2.48
CA TYR A 163 -16.85 -7.78 1.27
C TYR A 163 -16.11 -8.70 0.28
N LEU A 164 -15.26 -9.59 0.78
CA LEU A 164 -14.61 -10.59 -0.07
C LEU A 164 -15.63 -11.50 -0.77
N ARG A 165 -16.59 -12.03 -0.02
CA ARG A 165 -17.63 -12.93 -0.55
C ARG A 165 -18.58 -12.25 -1.53
N ASN A 166 -18.78 -10.96 -1.38
CA ASN A 166 -19.77 -10.18 -2.14
C ASN A 166 -19.13 -9.05 -2.94
N LEU A 167 -17.89 -9.20 -3.41
CA LEU A 167 -17.10 -8.13 -4.00
C LEU A 167 -17.87 -7.39 -5.11
N THR A 168 -18.39 -8.12 -6.09
CA THR A 168 -19.15 -7.56 -7.22
C THR A 168 -20.36 -6.75 -6.79
N ARG A 169 -21.14 -7.26 -5.82
CA ARG A 169 -22.31 -6.56 -5.26
C ARG A 169 -21.89 -5.30 -4.51
N VAL A 170 -20.81 -5.36 -3.74
CA VAL A 170 -20.28 -4.21 -2.99
C VAL A 170 -19.77 -3.14 -3.95
N LEU A 171 -19.05 -3.53 -4.99
CA LEU A 171 -18.59 -2.62 -6.04
C LEU A 171 -19.75 -1.92 -6.73
N ALA A 172 -20.77 -2.65 -7.18
CA ALA A 172 -21.95 -2.09 -7.83
C ALA A 172 -22.64 -1.02 -6.96
N LYS A 173 -22.71 -1.25 -5.64
CA LYS A 173 -23.35 -0.31 -4.70
C LYS A 173 -22.49 0.90 -4.32
N LYS A 174 -21.18 0.74 -4.26
CA LYS A 174 -20.28 1.72 -3.62
C LYS A 174 -19.39 2.48 -4.60
N LYS A 175 -19.04 1.90 -5.75
CA LYS A 175 -18.10 2.49 -6.72
C LYS A 175 -18.44 3.94 -7.08
N ASN A 176 -19.69 4.21 -7.42
CA ASN A 176 -20.15 5.53 -7.87
C ASN A 176 -20.26 6.57 -6.74
N LYS A 177 -20.11 6.14 -5.48
CA LYS A 177 -20.16 7.02 -4.31
C LYS A 177 -18.77 7.48 -3.85
N LEU A 178 -17.70 6.95 -4.45
CA LEU A 178 -16.33 7.26 -4.06
C LEU A 178 -15.91 8.65 -4.56
N LYS A 179 -15.34 9.43 -3.66
CA LYS A 179 -14.93 10.81 -3.92
C LYS A 179 -13.46 10.88 -4.33
N SER A 180 -13.12 10.39 -5.52
CA SER A 180 -11.72 10.28 -6.00
C SER A 180 -10.96 11.61 -5.99
N ASN A 181 -11.62 12.75 -6.20
CA ASN A 181 -10.97 14.06 -6.09
C ASN A 181 -10.42 14.31 -4.67
N ARG A 182 -11.08 13.79 -3.63
CA ARG A 182 -10.56 13.85 -2.26
C ARG A 182 -9.31 12.99 -2.07
N ALA A 183 -9.20 11.88 -2.80
CA ALA A 183 -7.99 11.06 -2.79
C ALA A 183 -6.81 11.86 -3.35
N ILE A 184 -7.00 12.54 -4.49
CA ILE A 184 -5.98 13.39 -5.11
C ILE A 184 -5.56 14.51 -4.17
N MET A 185 -6.53 15.21 -3.57
CA MET A 185 -6.24 16.27 -2.59
C MET A 185 -5.48 15.74 -1.37
N ASN A 186 -5.89 14.57 -0.85
CA ASN A 186 -5.21 13.95 0.28
C ASN A 186 -3.79 13.50 -0.08
N TYR A 187 -3.59 12.94 -1.26
CA TYR A 187 -2.27 12.58 -1.76
C TYR A 187 -1.37 13.80 -1.91
N TYR A 188 -1.88 14.88 -2.51
CA TYR A 188 -1.13 16.14 -2.65
C TYR A 188 -0.78 16.76 -1.30
N LEU A 189 -1.72 16.76 -0.35
CA LEU A 189 -1.47 17.23 1.01
C LEU A 189 -0.32 16.42 1.65
N MET A 190 -0.42 15.09 1.66
CA MET A 190 0.53 14.21 2.35
C MET A 190 1.92 14.20 1.71
N TYR A 191 1.99 14.13 0.40
CA TYR A 191 3.24 13.94 -0.34
C TYR A 191 3.76 15.22 -1.03
N GLY A 192 2.94 16.25 -1.09
CA GLY A 192 3.30 17.57 -1.59
C GLY A 192 3.53 18.57 -0.47
N LEU A 193 2.43 19.05 0.11
CA LEU A 193 2.48 20.20 1.03
C LEU A 193 3.07 19.87 2.41
N MET A 194 2.81 18.67 2.94
CA MET A 194 3.34 18.25 4.25
C MET A 194 4.78 17.75 4.20
N ARG A 195 5.33 17.57 3.02
CA ARG A 195 6.70 17.11 2.85
C ARG A 195 7.65 18.29 2.92
N PHE A 196 8.64 18.23 3.77
CA PHE A 196 9.75 19.18 3.83
C PHE A 196 11.07 18.44 3.72
N ASP A 197 12.08 19.13 3.19
CA ASP A 197 13.42 18.59 3.09
C ASP A 197 14.06 18.64 4.47
N HIS A 198 14.38 17.47 5.02
CA HIS A 198 15.03 17.39 6.29
C HIS A 198 16.52 17.65 6.09
N PRO A 199 17.13 18.63 6.80
CA PRO A 199 18.51 19.01 6.56
C PRO A 199 19.54 17.91 6.82
N LEU A 200 19.18 16.90 7.64
CA LEU A 200 20.00 15.71 7.91
C LEU A 200 19.69 14.53 6.99
N LEU A 201 18.61 14.58 6.24
CA LEU A 201 18.14 13.52 5.35
C LEU A 201 18.14 14.05 3.91
N PHE A 202 19.31 14.30 3.40
CA PHE A 202 19.52 14.58 1.99
C PHE A 202 19.28 13.31 1.20
N ASP A 203 18.84 13.47 -0.04
CA ASP A 203 18.54 12.45 -1.04
C ASP A 203 18.79 11.03 -0.55
N TYR A 204 17.82 10.55 0.22
CA TYR A 204 17.85 9.24 0.80
C TYR A 204 17.54 8.23 -0.31
N ASP A 205 18.35 8.24 -1.33
CA ASP A 205 18.59 7.03 -2.06
C ASP A 205 19.48 6.15 -1.17
N ILE A 206 18.87 5.66 -0.08
CA ILE A 206 19.37 4.43 0.50
C ILE A 206 19.09 3.37 -0.56
N SER A 207 19.75 3.54 -1.66
CA SER A 207 20.07 2.40 -2.47
C SER A 207 20.75 1.45 -1.50
N SER A 208 20.34 0.21 -1.53
CA SER A 208 20.94 -0.93 -0.85
C SER A 208 22.48 -1.08 -1.04
N LYS A 209 23.15 -0.06 -1.49
CA LYS A 209 24.57 0.03 -1.88
C LYS A 209 25.42 0.88 -0.94
N MET A 210 24.83 1.72 -0.06
CA MET A 210 25.62 2.50 0.88
C MET A 210 25.83 1.67 2.14
N ASN A 211 27.08 1.36 2.49
CA ASN A 211 27.36 0.72 3.77
C ASN A 211 27.19 1.72 4.94
N VAL A 212 27.07 1.20 6.15
CA VAL A 212 26.80 2.00 7.35
C VAL A 212 27.90 3.05 7.59
N ASP A 213 29.16 2.71 7.30
CA ASP A 213 30.30 3.62 7.53
C ASP A 213 30.26 4.82 6.58
N ASP A 214 29.92 4.61 5.31
CA ASP A 214 29.79 5.68 4.34
C ASP A 214 28.59 6.56 4.65
N PHE A 215 27.51 5.98 5.13
CA PHE A 215 26.35 6.70 5.63
C PHE A 215 26.72 7.59 6.83
N MET A 216 27.43 7.04 7.82
CA MET A 216 27.86 7.80 8.99
C MET A 216 28.83 8.91 8.63
N LYS A 217 29.83 8.67 7.78
CA LYS A 217 30.74 9.70 7.27
C LYS A 217 30.00 10.86 6.62
N LYS A 218 28.97 10.55 5.82
CA LYS A 218 28.15 11.54 5.15
C LYS A 218 27.33 12.36 6.13
N ILE A 219 26.74 11.74 7.16
CA ILE A 219 26.07 12.41 8.28
C ILE A 219 27.01 13.35 9.01
N PHE A 220 28.21 12.88 9.39
CA PHE A 220 29.20 13.70 10.07
C PHE A 220 29.67 14.90 9.23
N LYS A 221 29.86 14.70 7.92
CA LYS A 221 30.21 15.79 7.00
C LYS A 221 29.11 16.85 6.97
N LEU A 222 27.87 16.43 6.79
CA LEU A 222 26.71 17.34 6.78
C LEU A 222 26.57 18.10 8.10
N ASN A 223 26.75 17.42 9.23
CA ASN A 223 26.67 18.06 10.54
C ASN A 223 27.73 19.15 10.73
N LYS A 224 28.90 19.03 10.07
CA LYS A 224 29.94 20.07 10.06
C LYS A 224 29.62 21.22 9.10
N GLU A 225 28.96 20.93 8.00
CA GLU A 225 28.64 21.90 6.95
C GLU A 225 27.30 22.61 7.19
N MET A 226 26.53 22.19 8.20
CA MET A 226 25.21 22.71 8.46
C MET A 226 25.25 24.14 9.02
N ASN A 227 24.65 25.04 8.29
CA ASN A 227 24.37 26.39 8.68
C ASN A 227 23.04 26.45 9.47
N ILE A 228 22.94 27.32 10.47
CA ILE A 228 21.73 27.51 11.30
C ILE A 228 20.49 27.82 10.46
N ASN A 229 20.65 28.49 9.31
CA ASN A 229 19.57 28.80 8.39
C ASN A 229 18.97 27.55 7.71
N SER A 230 19.74 26.45 7.61
CA SER A 230 19.23 25.17 7.08
C SER A 230 18.27 24.49 8.04
N TYR A 231 18.30 24.85 9.32
CA TYR A 231 17.44 24.29 10.36
C TYR A 231 16.11 25.01 10.52
N TYR A 232 15.94 26.18 9.94
CA TYR A 232 14.75 27.03 10.18
C TYR A 232 13.44 26.27 9.92
N LYS A 233 13.35 25.52 8.84
CA LYS A 233 12.15 24.72 8.52
C LYS A 233 11.96 23.56 9.48
N PHE A 234 13.05 22.92 9.88
CA PHE A 234 13.03 21.82 10.84
C PHE A 234 12.70 22.31 12.24
N GLU A 235 13.26 23.43 12.65
CA GLU A 235 12.95 24.09 13.92
C GLU A 235 11.46 24.50 13.98
N ARG A 236 10.91 25.07 12.91
CA ARG A 236 9.48 25.36 12.79
C ARG A 236 8.62 24.12 12.93
N TYR A 237 9.01 23.04 12.28
CA TYR A 237 8.34 21.74 12.42
C TYR A 237 8.39 21.21 13.85
N LEU A 238 9.56 21.24 14.50
CA LEU A 238 9.71 20.81 15.88
C LEU A 238 8.87 21.67 16.84
N LYS A 239 8.91 22.99 16.70
CA LYS A 239 8.08 23.90 17.50
C LYS A 239 6.59 23.60 17.32
N HIS A 240 6.15 23.31 16.10
CA HIS A 240 4.77 22.90 15.82
C HIS A 240 4.38 21.60 16.52
N GLN A 241 5.26 20.59 16.52
CA GLN A 241 5.03 19.31 17.20
C GLN A 241 5.04 19.46 18.73
N ILE A 242 6.00 20.23 19.27
CA ILE A 242 6.16 20.43 20.72
C ILE A 242 4.96 21.17 21.31
N ASN A 243 4.40 22.13 20.58
CA ASN A 243 3.23 22.91 21.02
C ASN A 243 1.91 22.10 21.02
N GLY A 244 1.96 20.80 20.71
CA GLY A 244 0.79 19.92 20.77
C GLY A 244 -0.29 20.20 19.75
N ASN A 245 0.00 20.99 18.73
CA ASN A 245 -0.93 21.25 17.65
C ASN A 245 -1.13 19.97 16.83
N ASN A 246 -2.28 19.34 16.96
CA ASN A 246 -2.68 18.17 16.16
C ASN A 246 -2.94 18.50 14.67
N ILE A 247 -2.61 19.71 14.23
CA ILE A 247 -2.72 20.15 12.84
C ILE A 247 -1.44 19.74 12.13
N HIS A 248 -1.58 19.09 10.99
CA HIS A 248 -0.45 18.71 10.17
C HIS A 248 0.37 19.93 9.75
N PHE A 249 1.69 19.83 9.89
CA PHE A 249 2.60 20.87 9.43
C PHE A 249 2.48 21.02 7.90
N ILE A 250 2.21 22.23 7.44
CA ILE A 250 2.16 22.57 6.02
C ILE A 250 3.44 23.34 5.67
N ASN A 251 4.14 22.87 4.65
CA ASN A 251 5.29 23.58 4.13
C ASN A 251 4.81 24.71 3.21
N GLU A 252 4.79 25.92 3.74
CA GLU A 252 4.29 27.12 3.04
C GLU A 252 5.10 27.47 1.79
N ASP A 253 6.37 27.03 1.70
CA ASP A 253 7.19 27.28 0.50
C ASP A 253 6.70 26.48 -0.73
N LYS A 254 5.69 25.64 -0.57
CA LYS A 254 5.10 24.82 -1.63
C LYS A 254 3.66 25.24 -1.98
N ILE A 255 3.17 26.33 -1.37
CA ILE A 255 1.90 26.96 -1.70
C ILE A 255 2.14 28.13 -2.62
#